data_40fd94a2dfb193e339e236f38bb33465
#
_entry.id   40fd94a2dfb193e339e236f38bb33465
#
_cell.length_a   1.000
_cell.length_b   1.000
_cell.length_c   1.000
_cell.angle_alpha   90.00
_cell.angle_beta   90.00
_cell.angle_gamma   90.00
#
_symmetry.space_group_name_H-M   'P 1'
#
loop_
_entity.id
_entity.type
_entity.pdbx_description
1 polymer ?
#
loop_
_entity_poly.entity_id
_entity_poly.type
_entity_poly.pdbx_seq_one_letter_code
_entity_poly.pdbx_strand_id
1 'polypeptide(L)'
;MPKTVGGLMFAMLLCFLCTISFGQEQQKDGRYYESEARKAYEAKDYPLFLSNMRRAAELRPNHPRLMYSLATAYSLNGQTKEALLWLNKTAAMGLVFSPGDDPNFASIKSDVEFLSIRKRFEENRAPMVKSVEAFTVHEKGLIPESVAYDPKSQTFYVSSVYRRKILAVNKAGDVKEFSSSADGLWSVLGMKVDPVRRVLWITTTAHPQMTNFHAEDSGKSAIFKYDLKTNQLAGKFQPSDSAKTHWFGDLAINADGDVFASDSINPSIYVIRHDTNQLQTFIEGGPFVSPQGLDFTPDQKHLFLADYSKGLFLIDVASKEIKSIAGDFTLLGIDGLYNYKGSLIAVQNGVNPQRLVRLFLSKSLDRVERFETLEANNPVFDEPTLGVLVEKDFYFVANSQWGAIDKDGKLAPPDKLKDPTILRLRL
;
A
#
# COMPACT_ATOMS: atom_id res chain seq x y z
N MET A 1 75.55 -15.18 53.74
CA MET A 1 75.03 -15.03 52.39
C MET A 1 73.55 -14.91 52.49
N PRO A 2 73.01 -13.76 52.40
CA PRO A 2 71.57 -13.62 52.13
C PRO A 2 71.30 -12.75 50.92
N LYS A 3 70.25 -13.07 50.18
CA LYS A 3 69.75 -12.35 49.05
C LYS A 3 68.57 -11.49 49.46
N THR A 4 68.65 -10.21 49.18
CA THR A 4 67.62 -9.24 49.26
C THR A 4 66.61 -9.36 48.11
N VAL A 5 65.33 -9.33 48.40
CA VAL A 5 64.27 -9.24 47.40
C VAL A 5 63.50 -7.94 47.67
N GLY A 6 63.56 -7.01 46.72
CA GLY A 6 62.83 -5.75 46.74
C GLY A 6 61.39 -5.95 46.33
N GLY A 7 60.47 -5.40 47.14
CA GLY A 7 59.07 -5.35 46.82
C GLY A 7 58.71 -4.13 45.97
N LEU A 8 58.10 -4.38 44.86
CA LEU A 8 57.48 -3.34 43.99
C LEU A 8 56.03 -3.19 44.39
N MET A 9 55.68 -2.02 44.87
CA MET A 9 54.34 -1.59 45.21
C MET A 9 53.61 -1.18 43.91
N PHE A 10 52.61 -1.96 43.48
CA PHE A 10 51.76 -1.63 42.34
C PHE A 10 50.56 -0.79 42.82
N ALA A 11 50.54 0.50 42.50
CA ALA A 11 49.43 1.38 42.74
C ALA A 11 48.36 1.11 41.68
N MET A 12 47.21 0.55 42.10
CA MET A 12 46.06 0.32 41.26
C MET A 12 45.26 1.60 41.16
N LEU A 13 45.36 2.29 40.00
CA LEU A 13 44.57 3.46 39.68
C LEU A 13 43.19 2.99 39.18
N LEU A 14 42.13 3.10 40.06
CA LEU A 14 40.75 2.86 39.67
C LEU A 14 40.26 4.04 38.80
N CYS A 15 40.29 3.89 37.48
CA CYS A 15 39.53 4.79 36.60
C CYS A 15 38.05 4.45 36.68
N PHE A 16 37.26 5.28 37.36
CA PHE A 16 35.82 5.30 37.28
C PHE A 16 35.46 5.79 35.86
N LEU A 17 35.18 4.88 34.92
CA LEU A 17 34.49 5.19 33.68
C LEU A 17 33.01 5.46 34.00
N CYS A 18 32.68 6.71 34.17
CA CYS A 18 31.31 7.16 34.07
C CYS A 18 30.85 6.93 32.62
N THR A 19 30.19 5.81 32.36
CA THR A 19 29.40 5.63 31.15
C THR A 19 28.21 6.56 31.23
N ILE A 20 28.34 7.76 30.63
CA ILE A 20 27.18 8.62 30.35
C ILE A 20 26.39 7.86 29.29
N SER A 21 25.35 7.14 29.72
CA SER A 21 24.31 6.60 28.86
C SER A 21 23.58 7.81 28.29
N PHE A 22 23.98 8.26 27.11
CA PHE A 22 23.11 9.10 26.28
C PHE A 22 21.91 8.21 25.91
N GLY A 23 20.83 8.32 26.69
CA GLY A 23 19.54 7.85 26.27
C GLY A 23 19.28 8.52 24.91
N GLN A 24 19.23 7.74 23.83
CA GLN A 24 18.72 8.22 22.56
C GLN A 24 17.31 8.71 22.85
N GLU A 25 17.15 10.02 22.88
CA GLU A 25 15.83 10.64 22.93
C GLU A 25 15.10 10.13 21.67
N GLN A 26 14.14 9.24 21.88
CA GLN A 26 13.39 8.63 20.77
C GLN A 26 12.75 9.79 20.00
N GLN A 27 13.21 10.01 18.79
CA GLN A 27 12.80 11.14 17.97
C GLN A 27 11.27 11.09 17.82
N LYS A 28 10.57 12.05 18.41
CA LYS A 28 9.11 12.12 18.44
C LYS A 28 8.61 12.32 17.02
N ASP A 29 8.00 11.28 16.47
CA ASP A 29 7.44 11.27 15.11
C ASP A 29 6.00 11.84 15.08
N GLY A 30 5.42 11.89 13.88
CA GLY A 30 4.05 12.39 13.72
C GLY A 30 2.99 11.54 14.44
N ARG A 31 3.22 10.24 14.65
CA ARG A 31 2.30 9.36 15.40
C ARG A 31 2.35 9.64 16.90
N TYR A 32 3.51 9.98 17.43
CA TYR A 32 3.64 10.42 18.80
C TYR A 32 2.77 11.66 19.05
N TYR A 33 2.92 12.71 18.23
CA TYR A 33 2.12 13.94 18.38
C TYR A 33 0.64 13.72 18.15
N GLU A 34 0.24 12.82 17.24
CA GLU A 34 -1.16 12.42 17.05
C GLU A 34 -1.74 11.76 18.32
N SER A 35 -0.96 10.92 18.98
CA SER A 35 -1.35 10.30 20.27
C SER A 35 -1.50 11.34 21.39
N GLU A 36 -0.55 12.27 21.52
CA GLU A 36 -0.62 13.34 22.52
C GLU A 36 -1.76 14.32 22.22
N ALA A 37 -2.03 14.61 20.96
CA ALA A 37 -3.18 15.40 20.55
C ALA A 37 -4.50 14.75 20.97
N ARG A 38 -4.65 13.44 20.80
CA ARG A 38 -5.85 12.72 21.24
C ARG A 38 -6.06 12.82 22.76
N LYS A 39 -5.01 12.65 23.57
CA LYS A 39 -5.08 12.81 25.03
C LYS A 39 -5.52 14.21 25.42
N ALA A 40 -4.95 15.24 24.77
CA ALA A 40 -5.32 16.63 25.02
C ALA A 40 -6.79 16.91 24.63
N TYR A 41 -7.27 16.35 23.51
CA TYR A 41 -8.67 16.46 23.11
C TYR A 41 -9.62 15.83 24.14
N GLU A 42 -9.31 14.61 24.63
CA GLU A 42 -10.07 13.91 25.66
C GLU A 42 -10.11 14.69 27.00
N ALA A 43 -8.99 15.35 27.33
CA ALA A 43 -8.88 16.24 28.49
C ALA A 43 -9.53 17.63 28.26
N LYS A 44 -10.03 17.93 27.07
CA LYS A 44 -10.55 19.24 26.64
C LYS A 44 -9.52 20.37 26.74
N ASP A 45 -8.24 20.04 26.72
CA ASP A 45 -7.15 21.01 26.59
C ASP A 45 -6.95 21.33 25.09
N TYR A 46 -7.81 22.19 24.59
CA TYR A 46 -7.83 22.53 23.16
C TYR A 46 -6.57 23.28 22.68
N PRO A 47 -5.93 24.16 23.47
CA PRO A 47 -4.63 24.73 23.10
C PRO A 47 -3.53 23.67 22.90
N LEU A 48 -3.41 22.71 23.82
CA LEU A 48 -2.45 21.60 23.69
C LEU A 48 -2.81 20.66 22.54
N PHE A 49 -4.12 20.39 22.33
CA PHE A 49 -4.61 19.65 21.17
C PHE A 49 -4.15 20.30 19.86
N LEU A 50 -4.34 21.61 19.68
CA LEU A 50 -3.91 22.34 18.51
C LEU A 50 -2.39 22.30 18.30
N SER A 51 -1.62 22.53 19.36
CA SER A 51 -0.16 22.48 19.30
C SER A 51 0.36 21.14 18.78
N ASN A 52 -0.16 20.03 19.34
CA ASN A 52 0.23 18.68 18.93
C ASN A 52 -0.26 18.34 17.51
N MET A 53 -1.48 18.74 17.15
CA MET A 53 -2.02 18.50 15.78
C MET A 53 -1.23 19.23 14.71
N ARG A 54 -0.78 20.47 14.98
CA ARG A 54 0.12 21.21 14.07
C ARG A 54 1.40 20.41 13.82
N ARG A 55 2.03 19.95 14.91
CA ARG A 55 3.28 19.18 14.79
C ARG A 55 3.10 17.86 14.09
N ALA A 56 1.98 17.15 14.34
CA ALA A 56 1.65 15.91 13.63
C ALA A 56 1.45 16.14 12.12
N ALA A 57 0.75 17.21 11.75
CA ALA A 57 0.49 17.55 10.35
C ALA A 57 1.76 18.04 9.61
N GLU A 58 2.67 18.74 10.28
CA GLU A 58 3.99 19.10 9.73
C GLU A 58 4.85 17.87 9.40
N LEU A 59 4.86 16.88 10.30
CA LEU A 59 5.65 15.65 10.15
C LEU A 59 5.01 14.63 9.20
N ARG A 60 3.70 14.75 8.94
CA ARG A 60 2.94 13.88 8.03
C ARG A 60 2.03 14.73 7.12
N PRO A 61 2.63 15.47 6.17
CA PRO A 61 1.88 16.38 5.30
C PRO A 61 0.87 15.60 4.45
N ASN A 62 -0.21 16.28 4.09
CA ASN A 62 -1.30 15.74 3.25
C ASN A 62 -1.95 14.45 3.76
N HIS A 63 -1.78 14.15 5.07
CA HIS A 63 -2.47 13.03 5.70
C HIS A 63 -3.93 13.40 5.98
N PRO A 64 -4.92 12.73 5.34
CA PRO A 64 -6.32 13.18 5.33
C PRO A 64 -6.90 13.41 6.73
N ARG A 65 -6.75 12.43 7.61
CA ARG A 65 -7.28 12.53 8.99
C ARG A 65 -6.60 13.62 9.80
N LEU A 66 -5.28 13.81 9.66
CA LEU A 66 -4.58 14.87 10.38
C LEU A 66 -5.01 16.25 9.92
N MET A 67 -5.22 16.43 8.62
CA MET A 67 -5.71 17.71 8.07
C MET A 67 -7.10 18.04 8.60
N TYR A 68 -8.01 17.07 8.61
CA TYR A 68 -9.36 17.25 9.18
C TYR A 68 -9.30 17.50 10.69
N SER A 69 -8.51 16.73 11.45
CA SER A 69 -8.33 16.92 12.88
C SER A 69 -7.65 18.24 13.24
N LEU A 70 -6.77 18.74 12.37
CA LEU A 70 -6.17 20.08 12.55
C LEU A 70 -7.20 21.18 12.34
N ALA A 71 -8.10 21.04 11.36
CA ALA A 71 -9.24 21.94 11.20
C ALA A 71 -10.15 21.94 12.43
N THR A 72 -10.41 20.74 12.99
CA THR A 72 -11.14 20.57 14.26
C THR A 72 -10.46 21.32 15.40
N ALA A 73 -9.14 21.15 15.54
CA ALA A 73 -8.36 21.81 16.59
C ALA A 73 -8.41 23.33 16.46
N TYR A 74 -8.32 23.89 15.27
CA TYR A 74 -8.48 25.32 15.04
C TYR A 74 -9.89 25.81 15.40
N SER A 75 -10.94 25.08 15.00
CA SER A 75 -12.33 25.43 15.33
C SER A 75 -12.55 25.51 16.83
N LEU A 76 -12.10 24.51 17.59
CA LEU A 76 -12.22 24.46 19.05
C LEU A 76 -11.44 25.56 19.78
N ASN A 77 -10.43 26.13 19.13
CA ASN A 77 -9.66 27.28 19.64
C ASN A 77 -10.18 28.63 19.11
N GLY A 78 -11.33 28.69 18.45
CA GLY A 78 -11.92 29.91 17.91
C GLY A 78 -11.20 30.52 16.71
N GLN A 79 -10.26 29.77 16.11
CA GLN A 79 -9.47 30.19 14.95
C GLN A 79 -10.21 29.81 13.66
N THR A 80 -11.31 30.51 13.37
CA THR A 80 -12.24 30.18 12.28
C THR A 80 -11.58 30.17 10.92
N LYS A 81 -10.73 31.15 10.60
CA LYS A 81 -10.09 31.25 9.28
C LYS A 81 -9.20 30.05 8.98
N GLU A 82 -8.42 29.64 9.96
CA GLU A 82 -7.52 28.49 9.86
C GLU A 82 -8.33 27.18 9.76
N ALA A 83 -9.41 27.05 10.52
CA ALA A 83 -10.30 25.89 10.45
C ALA A 83 -10.89 25.74 9.04
N LEU A 84 -11.42 26.80 8.46
CA LEU A 84 -11.97 26.84 7.10
C LEU A 84 -10.91 26.56 6.05
N LEU A 85 -9.70 27.12 6.19
CA LEU A 85 -8.58 26.84 5.29
C LEU A 85 -8.25 25.34 5.24
N TRP A 86 -8.13 24.68 6.38
CA TRP A 86 -7.77 23.26 6.44
C TRP A 86 -8.93 22.36 5.98
N LEU A 87 -10.19 22.69 6.29
CA LEU A 87 -11.35 21.98 5.75
C LEU A 87 -11.39 22.09 4.21
N ASN A 88 -11.17 23.29 3.67
CA ASN A 88 -11.18 23.53 2.23
C ASN A 88 -10.05 22.75 1.53
N LYS A 89 -8.83 22.74 2.08
CA LYS A 89 -7.73 21.92 1.56
C LYS A 89 -8.10 20.44 1.56
N THR A 90 -8.72 19.94 2.62
CA THR A 90 -9.14 18.54 2.72
C THR A 90 -10.23 18.19 1.70
N ALA A 91 -11.23 19.06 1.53
CA ALA A 91 -12.27 18.89 0.53
C ALA A 91 -11.74 18.96 -0.91
N ALA A 92 -10.76 19.84 -1.17
CA ALA A 92 -10.13 20.00 -2.50
C ALA A 92 -9.35 18.76 -2.96
N MET A 93 -8.98 17.87 -2.03
CA MET A 93 -8.35 16.57 -2.37
C MET A 93 -9.35 15.51 -2.87
N GLY A 94 -10.65 15.85 -3.01
CA GLY A 94 -11.68 14.90 -3.40
C GLY A 94 -12.02 13.88 -2.31
N LEU A 95 -11.73 14.21 -1.04
CA LEU A 95 -11.98 13.34 0.11
C LEU A 95 -13.39 13.56 0.68
N VAL A 96 -13.88 12.59 1.43
CA VAL A 96 -15.21 12.63 2.07
C VAL A 96 -15.06 12.69 3.58
N PHE A 97 -15.57 13.76 4.18
CA PHE A 97 -15.78 13.93 5.60
C PHE A 97 -17.19 14.51 5.84
N SER A 98 -17.65 14.58 7.09
CA SER A 98 -18.97 15.09 7.47
C SER A 98 -18.87 16.23 8.48
N PRO A 99 -18.27 17.38 8.12
CA PRO A 99 -18.11 18.48 9.09
C PRO A 99 -19.44 19.07 9.53
N GLY A 100 -20.51 18.92 8.75
CA GLY A 100 -21.87 19.36 9.12
C GLY A 100 -22.47 18.64 10.31
N ASP A 101 -22.10 17.39 10.53
CA ASP A 101 -22.56 16.53 11.63
C ASP A 101 -21.56 16.50 12.80
N ASP A 102 -20.37 17.07 12.63
CA ASP A 102 -19.34 17.12 13.65
C ASP A 102 -19.57 18.29 14.62
N PRO A 103 -19.86 18.03 15.92
CA PRO A 103 -20.13 19.08 16.90
C PRO A 103 -18.95 20.03 17.12
N ASN A 104 -17.75 19.62 16.77
CA ASN A 104 -16.54 20.44 16.93
C ASN A 104 -16.53 21.68 16.01
N PHE A 105 -17.39 21.71 14.98
CA PHE A 105 -17.56 22.86 14.09
C PHE A 105 -18.82 23.68 14.40
N ALA A 106 -19.46 23.47 15.56
CA ALA A 106 -20.72 24.18 15.91
C ALA A 106 -20.57 25.70 15.85
N SER A 107 -19.43 26.26 16.27
CA SER A 107 -19.17 27.71 16.29
C SER A 107 -19.08 28.35 14.90
N ILE A 108 -18.80 27.58 13.84
CA ILE A 108 -18.66 28.05 12.47
C ILE A 108 -19.73 27.50 11.52
N LYS A 109 -20.72 26.76 12.06
CA LYS A 109 -21.70 26.02 11.27
C LYS A 109 -22.58 26.92 10.37
N SER A 110 -22.77 28.19 10.74
CA SER A 110 -23.54 29.18 9.96
C SER A 110 -22.68 30.04 9.04
N ASP A 111 -21.36 29.87 9.05
CA ASP A 111 -20.45 30.59 8.18
C ASP A 111 -20.67 30.21 6.70
N VAL A 112 -20.71 31.22 5.81
CA VAL A 112 -21.00 31.02 4.38
C VAL A 112 -19.90 30.18 3.71
N GLU A 113 -18.64 30.37 4.07
CA GLU A 113 -17.53 29.58 3.55
C GLU A 113 -17.62 28.14 4.05
N PHE A 114 -17.95 27.92 5.33
CA PHE A 114 -18.19 26.58 5.87
C PHE A 114 -19.29 25.84 5.11
N LEU A 115 -20.41 26.50 4.82
CA LEU A 115 -21.51 25.91 4.04
C LEU A 115 -21.07 25.52 2.63
N SER A 116 -20.24 26.34 2.00
CA SER A 116 -19.65 26.04 0.68
C SER A 116 -18.72 24.84 0.73
N ILE A 117 -17.84 24.77 1.75
CA ILE A 117 -16.94 23.63 1.95
C ILE A 117 -17.73 22.34 2.23
N ARG A 118 -18.76 22.41 3.06
CA ARG A 118 -19.66 21.27 3.33
C ARG A 118 -20.28 20.75 2.03
N LYS A 119 -20.78 21.64 1.17
CA LYS A 119 -21.32 21.25 -0.13
C LYS A 119 -20.28 20.52 -0.98
N ARG A 120 -19.01 20.96 -0.98
CA ARG A 120 -17.94 20.27 -1.69
C ARG A 120 -17.69 18.85 -1.14
N PHE A 121 -17.76 18.63 0.17
CA PHE A 121 -17.67 17.28 0.74
C PHE A 121 -18.85 16.40 0.32
N GLU A 122 -20.06 16.96 0.18
CA GLU A 122 -21.22 16.22 -0.36
C GLU A 122 -21.03 15.90 -1.85
N GLU A 123 -20.49 16.82 -2.63
CA GLU A 123 -20.16 16.58 -4.04
C GLU A 123 -19.12 15.48 -4.20
N ASN A 124 -18.12 15.42 -3.31
CA ASN A 124 -17.12 14.35 -3.30
C ASN A 124 -17.69 12.95 -2.98
N ARG A 125 -18.90 12.87 -2.41
CA ARG A 125 -19.63 11.60 -2.20
C ARG A 125 -20.27 11.07 -3.46
N ALA A 126 -20.51 11.93 -4.45
CA ALA A 126 -21.16 11.50 -5.67
C ALA A 126 -20.31 10.45 -6.40
N PRO A 127 -20.91 9.34 -6.84
CA PRO A 127 -20.20 8.37 -7.64
C PRO A 127 -19.69 8.98 -8.95
N MET A 128 -18.40 8.75 -9.25
CA MET A 128 -17.81 9.02 -10.56
C MET A 128 -17.51 7.66 -11.19
N VAL A 129 -18.38 7.20 -12.11
CA VAL A 129 -18.30 5.88 -12.74
C VAL A 129 -17.94 6.06 -14.21
N LYS A 130 -16.77 5.57 -14.60
CA LYS A 130 -16.27 5.59 -15.98
C LYS A 130 -15.92 4.20 -16.49
N SER A 131 -15.67 3.26 -15.58
CA SER A 131 -15.40 1.87 -15.93
C SER A 131 -16.69 1.15 -16.30
N VAL A 132 -16.53 0.05 -17.01
CA VAL A 132 -17.58 -0.91 -17.33
C VAL A 132 -17.17 -2.30 -16.83
N GLU A 133 -18.12 -3.16 -16.57
CA GLU A 133 -17.83 -4.56 -16.26
C GLU A 133 -17.11 -5.23 -17.45
N ALA A 134 -15.94 -5.79 -17.18
CA ALA A 134 -15.24 -6.62 -18.15
C ALA A 134 -15.74 -8.06 -18.08
N PHE A 135 -15.79 -8.60 -16.89
CA PHE A 135 -16.37 -9.92 -16.59
C PHE A 135 -16.55 -10.10 -15.08
N THR A 136 -17.41 -11.04 -14.72
CA THR A 136 -17.65 -11.47 -13.35
C THR A 136 -17.32 -12.95 -13.20
N VAL A 137 -16.62 -13.34 -12.13
CA VAL A 137 -16.31 -14.72 -11.81
C VAL A 137 -17.37 -15.25 -10.84
N HIS A 138 -18.22 -16.16 -11.31
CA HIS A 138 -19.32 -16.73 -10.52
C HIS A 138 -18.83 -17.77 -9.52
N GLU A 139 -17.93 -17.35 -8.65
CA GLU A 139 -17.43 -18.12 -7.53
C GLU A 139 -17.22 -17.21 -6.31
N LYS A 140 -18.19 -17.17 -5.43
CA LYS A 140 -18.15 -16.37 -4.20
C LYS A 140 -17.06 -16.85 -3.24
N GLY A 141 -16.51 -15.92 -2.49
CA GLY A 141 -15.50 -16.21 -1.46
C GLY A 141 -14.11 -16.52 -2.02
N LEU A 142 -13.80 -16.08 -3.22
CA LEU A 142 -12.41 -16.07 -3.72
C LEU A 142 -11.55 -15.06 -2.95
N ILE A 143 -12.15 -13.90 -2.61
CA ILE A 143 -11.41 -12.73 -2.12
C ILE A 143 -10.25 -12.45 -3.07
N PRO A 144 -10.54 -11.93 -4.28
CA PRO A 144 -9.52 -11.70 -5.29
C PRO A 144 -8.67 -10.49 -4.93
N GLU A 145 -7.37 -10.55 -5.21
CA GLU A 145 -6.45 -9.42 -4.99
C GLU A 145 -5.90 -8.87 -6.29
N SER A 146 -5.70 -9.71 -7.29
CA SER A 146 -5.03 -9.31 -8.52
C SER A 146 -5.68 -9.92 -9.74
N VAL A 147 -5.56 -9.19 -10.85
CA VAL A 147 -5.81 -9.70 -12.20
C VAL A 147 -4.56 -9.48 -13.07
N ALA A 148 -4.15 -10.50 -13.80
CA ALA A 148 -3.08 -10.43 -14.80
C ALA A 148 -3.60 -10.86 -16.16
N TYR A 149 -2.89 -10.49 -17.25
CA TYR A 149 -3.31 -10.80 -18.61
C TYR A 149 -2.17 -11.33 -19.47
N ASP A 150 -2.42 -12.42 -20.17
CA ASP A 150 -1.53 -12.94 -21.18
C ASP A 150 -2.00 -12.53 -22.60
N PRO A 151 -1.30 -11.61 -23.27
CA PRO A 151 -1.71 -11.13 -24.58
C PRO A 151 -1.65 -12.20 -25.68
N LYS A 152 -0.85 -13.25 -25.48
CA LYS A 152 -0.69 -14.32 -26.49
C LYS A 152 -1.87 -15.28 -26.49
N SER A 153 -2.32 -15.74 -25.33
CA SER A 153 -3.49 -16.61 -25.19
C SER A 153 -4.79 -15.84 -25.03
N GLN A 154 -4.72 -14.52 -24.85
CA GLN A 154 -5.86 -13.63 -24.53
C GLN A 154 -6.62 -14.13 -23.27
N THR A 155 -5.86 -14.54 -22.25
CA THR A 155 -6.37 -15.11 -21.01
C THR A 155 -6.10 -14.17 -19.85
N PHE A 156 -7.12 -13.90 -19.06
CA PHE A 156 -6.99 -13.25 -17.75
C PHE A 156 -6.75 -14.29 -16.67
N TYR A 157 -5.90 -13.96 -15.72
CA TYR A 157 -5.68 -14.75 -14.50
C TYR A 157 -6.21 -13.94 -13.31
N VAL A 158 -7.04 -14.55 -12.46
CA VAL A 158 -7.63 -13.93 -11.27
C VAL A 158 -7.13 -14.67 -10.05
N SER A 159 -6.55 -13.95 -9.10
CA SER A 159 -6.03 -14.53 -7.86
C SER A 159 -7.15 -14.84 -6.85
N SER A 160 -6.87 -15.73 -5.92
CA SER A 160 -7.69 -15.91 -4.74
C SER A 160 -6.84 -15.96 -3.48
N VAL A 161 -7.07 -15.00 -2.61
CA VAL A 161 -6.50 -14.94 -1.27
C VAL A 161 -7.05 -16.08 -0.42
N TYR A 162 -8.37 -16.14 -0.31
CA TYR A 162 -9.02 -17.09 0.60
C TYR A 162 -8.89 -18.54 0.14
N ARG A 163 -9.11 -18.81 -1.16
CA ARG A 163 -9.13 -20.18 -1.73
C ARG A 163 -7.75 -20.68 -2.15
N ARG A 164 -6.70 -19.86 -2.09
CA ARG A 164 -5.31 -20.26 -2.40
C ARG A 164 -5.17 -20.86 -3.80
N LYS A 165 -5.75 -20.19 -4.79
CA LYS A 165 -5.77 -20.66 -6.18
C LYS A 165 -5.75 -19.50 -7.19
N ILE A 166 -5.55 -19.85 -8.43
CA ILE A 166 -5.61 -18.94 -9.58
C ILE A 166 -6.65 -19.49 -10.55
N LEU A 167 -7.53 -18.62 -11.02
CA LEU A 167 -8.47 -18.93 -12.10
C LEU A 167 -7.99 -18.30 -13.40
N ALA A 168 -8.13 -19.01 -14.50
CA ALA A 168 -7.93 -18.53 -15.85
C ALA A 168 -9.29 -18.27 -16.51
N VAL A 169 -9.46 -17.06 -17.06
CA VAL A 169 -10.66 -16.64 -17.79
C VAL A 169 -10.25 -16.38 -19.23
N ASN A 170 -10.74 -17.18 -20.15
CA ASN A 170 -10.40 -17.06 -21.56
C ASN A 170 -11.19 -15.93 -22.25
N LYS A 171 -10.89 -15.65 -23.53
CA LYS A 171 -11.58 -14.62 -24.32
C LYS A 171 -13.10 -14.85 -24.44
N ALA A 172 -13.57 -16.08 -24.35
CA ALA A 172 -15.00 -16.41 -24.40
C ALA A 172 -15.71 -16.23 -23.05
N GLY A 173 -14.96 -15.96 -21.97
CA GLY A 173 -15.48 -15.85 -20.61
C GLY A 173 -15.50 -17.17 -19.85
N ASP A 174 -15.00 -18.28 -20.44
CA ASP A 174 -14.93 -19.54 -19.72
C ASP A 174 -13.90 -19.48 -18.61
N VAL A 175 -14.29 -19.91 -17.41
CA VAL A 175 -13.47 -19.93 -16.20
C VAL A 175 -12.96 -21.33 -15.94
N LYS A 176 -11.64 -21.46 -15.70
CA LYS A 176 -11.00 -22.74 -15.32
C LYS A 176 -10.02 -22.49 -14.20
N GLU A 177 -9.86 -23.47 -13.31
CA GLU A 177 -8.78 -23.46 -12.35
C GLU A 177 -7.44 -23.64 -13.09
N PHE A 178 -6.53 -22.67 -12.88
CA PHE A 178 -5.19 -22.69 -13.45
C PHE A 178 -4.19 -23.33 -12.50
N SER A 179 -4.24 -22.96 -11.24
CA SER A 179 -3.38 -23.45 -10.18
C SER A 179 -4.11 -23.42 -8.83
N SER A 180 -3.77 -24.32 -7.94
CA SER A 180 -4.45 -24.51 -6.66
C SER A 180 -3.46 -24.67 -5.50
N SER A 181 -4.00 -24.87 -4.31
CA SER A 181 -3.21 -25.20 -3.12
C SER A 181 -2.38 -26.51 -3.24
N ALA A 182 -2.70 -27.38 -4.23
CA ALA A 182 -1.91 -28.58 -4.52
C ALA A 182 -0.48 -28.25 -4.99
N ASP A 183 -0.26 -27.04 -5.59
CA ASP A 183 1.06 -26.53 -5.95
C ASP A 183 1.81 -25.94 -4.74
N GLY A 184 1.24 -25.98 -3.56
CA GLY A 184 1.79 -25.40 -2.35
C GLY A 184 1.56 -23.89 -2.24
N LEU A 185 0.57 -23.34 -2.96
CA LEU A 185 0.17 -21.95 -2.84
C LEU A 185 -0.38 -21.64 -1.46
N TRP A 186 0.01 -20.49 -0.92
CA TRP A 186 -0.71 -19.79 0.12
C TRP A 186 -1.69 -18.78 -0.50
N SER A 187 -2.13 -17.77 0.24
CA SER A 187 -2.95 -16.68 -0.30
C SER A 187 -2.26 -16.05 -1.50
N VAL A 188 -2.92 -16.03 -2.65
CA VAL A 188 -2.36 -15.46 -3.88
C VAL A 188 -2.69 -13.98 -3.92
N LEU A 189 -1.65 -13.15 -3.92
CA LEU A 189 -1.74 -11.69 -3.89
C LEU A 189 -1.43 -11.09 -5.28
N GLY A 190 -0.26 -10.48 -5.47
CA GLY A 190 0.14 -9.88 -6.73
C GLY A 190 0.44 -10.89 -7.84
N MET A 191 0.09 -10.54 -9.07
CA MET A 191 0.36 -11.35 -10.25
C MET A 191 0.80 -10.48 -11.43
N LYS A 192 1.83 -10.92 -12.18
CA LYS A 192 2.25 -10.27 -13.43
C LYS A 192 2.64 -11.33 -14.46
N VAL A 193 2.25 -11.11 -15.71
CA VAL A 193 2.70 -11.90 -16.84
C VAL A 193 3.94 -11.25 -17.47
N ASP A 194 5.00 -12.02 -17.66
CA ASP A 194 6.07 -11.69 -18.59
C ASP A 194 5.67 -12.24 -19.98
N PRO A 195 5.21 -11.40 -20.89
CA PRO A 195 4.71 -11.86 -22.20
C PRO A 195 5.84 -12.32 -23.12
N VAL A 196 7.06 -11.82 -22.91
CA VAL A 196 8.24 -12.15 -23.72
C VAL A 196 8.72 -13.55 -23.39
N ARG A 197 8.86 -13.85 -22.11
CA ARG A 197 9.37 -15.14 -21.60
C ARG A 197 8.26 -16.16 -21.41
N ARG A 198 7.01 -15.71 -21.50
CA ARG A 198 5.81 -16.57 -21.31
C ARG A 198 5.75 -17.16 -19.92
N VAL A 199 5.85 -16.32 -18.92
CA VAL A 199 5.85 -16.68 -17.49
C VAL A 199 4.79 -15.88 -16.77
N LEU A 200 4.02 -16.55 -15.91
CA LEU A 200 3.21 -15.91 -14.89
C LEU A 200 3.98 -15.94 -13.56
N TRP A 201 4.26 -14.78 -13.03
CA TRP A 201 4.84 -14.60 -11.72
C TRP A 201 3.77 -14.21 -10.72
N ILE A 202 3.82 -14.79 -9.52
CA ILE A 202 2.84 -14.53 -8.46
C ILE A 202 3.50 -14.42 -7.10
N THR A 203 2.97 -13.57 -6.25
CA THR A 203 3.32 -13.49 -4.83
C THR A 203 2.30 -14.23 -4.00
N THR A 204 2.75 -14.91 -2.94
CA THR A 204 1.89 -15.61 -2.00
C THR A 204 2.34 -15.37 -0.56
N THR A 205 1.38 -15.32 0.36
CA THR A 205 1.64 -15.16 1.79
C THR A 205 0.73 -16.04 2.62
N ALA A 206 1.27 -16.69 3.64
CA ALA A 206 0.52 -17.50 4.58
C ALA A 206 0.04 -16.64 5.76
N HIS A 207 -1.28 -16.58 5.95
CA HIS A 207 -1.89 -15.84 7.05
C HIS A 207 -3.24 -16.45 7.46
N PRO A 208 -3.77 -16.15 8.66
CA PRO A 208 -5.00 -16.76 9.17
C PRO A 208 -6.25 -16.60 8.29
N GLN A 209 -6.28 -15.60 7.42
CA GLN A 209 -7.41 -15.30 6.54
C GLN A 209 -7.40 -16.13 5.24
N MET A 210 -6.83 -17.33 5.25
CA MET A 210 -6.88 -18.27 4.13
C MET A 210 -7.44 -19.63 4.57
N THR A 211 -8.00 -20.38 3.64
CA THR A 211 -8.45 -21.77 3.91
C THR A 211 -7.28 -22.68 4.28
N ASN A 212 -7.50 -23.60 5.23
CA ASN A 212 -6.50 -24.57 5.66
C ASN A 212 -5.17 -23.89 6.07
N PHE A 213 -5.28 -22.82 6.84
CA PHE A 213 -4.12 -22.17 7.43
C PHE A 213 -3.52 -23.07 8.52
N HIS A 214 -2.21 -23.25 8.49
CA HIS A 214 -1.44 -23.92 9.53
C HIS A 214 -0.55 -22.91 10.26
N ALA A 215 -0.57 -22.94 11.58
CA ALA A 215 0.15 -21.94 12.40
C ALA A 215 1.67 -21.90 12.13
N GLU A 216 2.26 -23.05 11.76
CA GLU A 216 3.66 -23.18 11.37
C GLU A 216 4.01 -22.46 10.05
N ASP A 217 3.00 -22.11 9.24
CA ASP A 217 3.18 -21.33 8.02
C ASP A 217 3.03 -19.82 8.22
N SER A 218 2.62 -19.39 9.41
CA SER A 218 2.37 -18.00 9.70
C SER A 218 3.54 -17.10 9.31
N GLY A 219 3.27 -16.09 8.49
CA GLY A 219 4.28 -15.11 8.04
C GLY A 219 5.27 -15.63 7.00
N LYS A 220 5.08 -16.83 6.47
CA LYS A 220 5.85 -17.29 5.30
C LYS A 220 5.31 -16.64 4.03
N SER A 221 6.21 -16.25 3.14
CA SER A 221 5.88 -15.75 1.79
C SER A 221 6.74 -16.43 0.74
N ALA A 222 6.21 -16.49 -0.48
CA ALA A 222 6.93 -17.03 -1.62
C ALA A 222 6.53 -16.32 -2.91
N ILE A 223 7.45 -16.33 -3.88
CA ILE A 223 7.17 -15.98 -5.27
C ILE A 223 7.16 -17.28 -6.08
N PHE A 224 6.09 -17.49 -6.85
CA PHE A 224 5.97 -18.66 -7.73
C PHE A 224 6.10 -18.23 -9.18
N LYS A 225 6.62 -19.14 -10.00
CA LYS A 225 6.85 -18.99 -11.43
C LYS A 225 6.15 -20.10 -12.18
N TYR A 226 5.20 -19.75 -13.05
CA TYR A 226 4.52 -20.72 -13.93
C TYR A 226 4.91 -20.49 -15.38
N ASP A 227 5.28 -21.57 -16.10
CA ASP A 227 5.50 -21.53 -17.54
C ASP A 227 4.14 -21.55 -18.25
N LEU A 228 3.81 -20.47 -18.96
CA LEU A 228 2.55 -20.33 -19.72
C LEU A 228 2.53 -21.08 -21.08
N LYS A 229 3.60 -21.79 -21.44
CA LYS A 229 3.61 -22.69 -22.61
C LYS A 229 3.13 -24.08 -22.20
N THR A 230 3.48 -24.51 -21.00
CA THR A 230 3.17 -25.82 -20.45
C THR A 230 2.06 -25.79 -19.40
N ASN A 231 1.75 -24.60 -18.86
CA ASN A 231 0.89 -24.36 -17.70
C ASN A 231 1.38 -25.11 -16.45
N GLN A 232 2.71 -25.28 -16.32
CA GLN A 232 3.30 -26.02 -15.20
C GLN A 232 4.03 -25.07 -14.26
N LEU A 233 4.06 -25.43 -12.98
CA LEU A 233 4.89 -24.78 -11.97
C LEU A 233 6.37 -24.97 -12.37
N ALA A 234 7.09 -23.84 -12.53
CA ALA A 234 8.49 -23.81 -12.97
C ALA A 234 9.46 -23.38 -11.86
N GLY A 235 8.94 -22.86 -10.74
CA GLY A 235 9.77 -22.44 -9.61
C GLY A 235 8.98 -21.91 -8.43
N LYS A 236 9.58 -22.05 -7.25
CA LYS A 236 9.14 -21.46 -5.97
C LYS A 236 10.32 -20.84 -5.28
N PHE A 237 10.21 -19.58 -4.89
CA PHE A 237 11.29 -18.79 -4.30
C PHE A 237 10.83 -18.23 -2.95
N GLN A 238 11.57 -18.53 -1.91
CA GLN A 238 11.26 -18.08 -0.55
C GLN A 238 12.45 -17.31 0.01
N PRO A 239 12.22 -16.30 0.88
CA PRO A 239 13.32 -15.69 1.64
C PRO A 239 14.12 -16.74 2.41
N SER A 240 15.43 -16.57 2.46
CA SER A 240 16.31 -17.47 3.21
C SER A 240 16.23 -17.26 4.73
N ASP A 241 15.75 -16.12 5.18
CA ASP A 241 15.55 -15.78 6.58
C ASP A 241 14.17 -16.24 7.06
N SER A 242 14.11 -17.50 7.50
CA SER A 242 12.88 -18.11 8.03
C SER A 242 12.46 -17.57 9.41
N ALA A 243 13.29 -16.75 10.06
CA ALA A 243 12.99 -16.16 11.36
C ALA A 243 12.15 -14.87 11.24
N LYS A 244 12.18 -14.23 10.07
CA LYS A 244 11.36 -13.03 9.81
C LYS A 244 10.00 -13.39 9.26
N THR A 245 9.03 -12.56 9.60
CA THR A 245 7.70 -12.57 8.96
C THR A 245 7.77 -11.77 7.68
N HIS A 246 7.21 -12.31 6.60
CA HIS A 246 7.15 -11.68 5.29
C HIS A 246 5.71 -11.55 4.80
N TRP A 247 5.46 -10.52 3.99
CA TRP A 247 4.20 -10.33 3.29
C TRP A 247 4.47 -9.77 1.89
N PHE A 248 4.67 -10.67 0.93
CA PHE A 248 4.85 -10.26 -0.46
C PHE A 248 3.52 -9.84 -1.07
N GLY A 249 3.33 -8.51 -1.23
CA GLY A 249 2.10 -7.91 -1.75
C GLY A 249 2.03 -7.91 -3.26
N ASP A 250 2.81 -7.07 -3.92
CA ASP A 250 2.82 -6.93 -5.40
C ASP A 250 4.22 -7.18 -5.97
N LEU A 251 4.31 -7.24 -7.30
CA LEU A 251 5.56 -7.43 -8.02
C LEU A 251 5.60 -6.63 -9.32
N ALA A 252 6.81 -6.32 -9.81
CA ALA A 252 7.07 -5.73 -11.11
C ALA A 252 8.15 -6.51 -11.84
N ILE A 253 8.13 -6.48 -13.16
CA ILE A 253 9.09 -7.18 -14.02
C ILE A 253 9.76 -6.16 -14.92
N ASN A 254 11.09 -6.11 -14.91
CA ASN A 254 11.83 -5.25 -15.82
C ASN A 254 12.01 -5.87 -17.21
N ALA A 255 12.55 -5.11 -18.16
CA ALA A 255 12.77 -5.59 -19.53
C ALA A 255 13.75 -6.78 -19.60
N ASP A 256 14.70 -6.88 -18.68
CA ASP A 256 15.65 -7.98 -18.58
C ASP A 256 15.02 -9.26 -18.05
N GLY A 257 13.82 -9.15 -17.44
CA GLY A 257 13.09 -10.27 -16.84
C GLY A 257 13.39 -10.48 -15.36
N ASP A 258 14.06 -9.53 -14.73
CA ASP A 258 14.18 -9.51 -13.27
C ASP A 258 12.83 -9.17 -12.64
N VAL A 259 12.50 -9.84 -11.57
CA VAL A 259 11.24 -9.70 -10.84
C VAL A 259 11.48 -9.06 -9.50
N PHE A 260 10.87 -7.91 -9.27
CA PHE A 260 10.96 -7.19 -8.01
C PHE A 260 9.67 -7.35 -7.24
N ALA A 261 9.73 -7.63 -5.94
CA ALA A 261 8.57 -7.81 -5.08
C ALA A 261 8.67 -6.95 -3.82
N SER A 262 7.54 -6.34 -3.43
CA SER A 262 7.42 -5.58 -2.19
C SER A 262 7.09 -6.49 -1.02
N ASP A 263 7.69 -6.23 0.15
CA ASP A 263 7.38 -6.87 1.42
C ASP A 263 6.84 -5.83 2.39
N SER A 264 5.56 -5.91 2.73
CA SER A 264 4.88 -4.86 3.48
C SER A 264 4.96 -5.03 5.00
N ILE A 265 5.31 -6.20 5.53
CA ILE A 265 5.48 -6.43 6.98
C ILE A 265 6.95 -6.28 7.40
N ASN A 266 7.88 -6.80 6.60
CA ASN A 266 9.30 -6.54 6.76
C ASN A 266 9.74 -5.57 5.66
N PRO A 267 9.56 -4.22 5.87
CA PRO A 267 9.58 -3.24 4.78
C PRO A 267 10.85 -3.30 3.94
N SER A 268 10.79 -4.05 2.85
CA SER A 268 11.93 -4.40 1.98
C SER A 268 11.47 -4.60 0.55
N ILE A 269 12.41 -4.62 -0.37
CA ILE A 269 12.19 -5.02 -1.76
C ILE A 269 13.11 -6.20 -2.05
N TYR A 270 12.55 -7.24 -2.60
CA TYR A 270 13.25 -8.43 -3.05
C TYR A 270 13.39 -8.44 -4.58
N VAL A 271 14.37 -9.16 -5.10
CA VAL A 271 14.55 -9.36 -6.53
C VAL A 271 14.90 -10.82 -6.85
N ILE A 272 14.28 -11.35 -7.90
CA ILE A 272 14.73 -12.56 -8.57
C ILE A 272 15.41 -12.11 -9.86
N ARG A 273 16.73 -12.30 -9.96
CA ARG A 273 17.48 -12.01 -11.18
C ARG A 273 17.22 -13.09 -12.22
N HIS A 274 17.00 -12.65 -13.45
CA HIS A 274 16.67 -13.57 -14.54
C HIS A 274 17.80 -14.56 -14.84
N ASP A 275 19.04 -14.12 -14.76
CA ASP A 275 20.24 -14.91 -15.05
C ASP A 275 20.56 -15.95 -13.99
N THR A 276 20.40 -15.61 -12.70
CA THR A 276 20.70 -16.52 -11.59
C THR A 276 19.50 -17.33 -11.12
N ASN A 277 18.28 -16.85 -11.40
CA ASN A 277 17.02 -17.43 -10.94
C ASN A 277 17.02 -17.66 -9.41
N GLN A 278 17.52 -16.66 -8.66
CA GLN A 278 17.62 -16.68 -7.21
C GLN A 278 16.94 -15.46 -6.59
N LEU A 279 16.18 -15.68 -5.50
CA LEU A 279 15.60 -14.61 -4.71
C LEU A 279 16.66 -13.99 -3.82
N GLN A 280 16.80 -12.68 -3.89
CA GLN A 280 17.77 -11.90 -3.10
C GLN A 280 17.09 -10.64 -2.57
N THR A 281 17.56 -10.12 -1.44
CA THR A 281 17.16 -8.80 -0.96
C THR A 281 17.74 -7.73 -1.87
N PHE A 282 16.90 -6.92 -2.48
CA PHE A 282 17.32 -5.77 -3.28
C PHE A 282 17.54 -4.54 -2.39
N ILE A 283 16.55 -4.20 -1.55
CA ILE A 283 16.65 -3.16 -0.51
C ILE A 283 16.13 -3.75 0.78
N GLU A 284 16.91 -3.65 1.85
CA GLU A 284 16.51 -4.00 3.20
C GLU A 284 16.27 -2.72 4.01
N GLY A 285 15.08 -2.59 4.60
CA GLY A 285 14.71 -1.39 5.35
C GLY A 285 14.50 -0.16 4.44
N GLY A 286 14.92 1.00 4.91
CA GLY A 286 14.73 2.27 4.22
C GLY A 286 13.62 3.11 4.85
N PRO A 287 13.09 4.11 4.14
CA PRO A 287 12.06 5.00 4.66
C PRO A 287 10.66 4.37 4.64
N PHE A 288 10.53 3.12 4.23
CA PHE A 288 9.27 2.42 4.03
C PHE A 288 8.62 2.00 5.36
N VAL A 289 7.29 1.82 5.32
CA VAL A 289 6.49 1.30 6.44
C VAL A 289 5.57 0.17 5.97
N SER A 290 5.00 0.31 4.78
CA SER A 290 4.10 -0.66 4.17
C SER A 290 4.19 -0.57 2.65
N PRO A 291 5.30 -1.05 2.05
CA PRO A 291 5.48 -1.11 0.60
C PRO A 291 4.38 -1.95 -0.06
N GLN A 292 3.78 -1.44 -1.13
CA GLN A 292 2.70 -2.07 -1.88
C GLN A 292 3.05 -2.10 -3.38
N GLY A 293 2.20 -1.51 -4.22
CA GLY A 293 2.34 -1.50 -5.66
C GLY A 293 3.65 -0.90 -6.16
N LEU A 294 4.23 -1.51 -7.17
CA LEU A 294 5.48 -1.07 -7.77
C LEU A 294 5.46 -1.24 -9.30
N ASP A 295 6.10 -0.32 -10.00
CA ASP A 295 6.29 -0.40 -11.46
C ASP A 295 7.51 0.40 -11.91
N PHE A 296 8.04 0.11 -13.09
CA PHE A 296 9.23 0.74 -13.62
C PHE A 296 8.94 2.03 -14.41
N THR A 297 9.92 2.92 -14.46
CA THR A 297 9.95 3.98 -15.48
C THR A 297 10.09 3.37 -16.88
N PRO A 298 9.65 4.08 -17.95
CA PRO A 298 9.75 3.56 -19.30
C PRO A 298 11.18 3.20 -19.74
N ASP A 299 12.19 3.89 -19.20
CA ASP A 299 13.62 3.64 -19.47
C ASP A 299 14.22 2.55 -18.56
N GLN A 300 13.42 1.95 -17.68
CA GLN A 300 13.80 0.87 -16.75
C GLN A 300 14.89 1.23 -15.73
N LYS A 301 15.25 2.53 -15.63
CA LYS A 301 16.32 2.97 -14.71
C LYS A 301 15.85 3.17 -13.28
N HIS A 302 14.55 3.43 -13.12
CA HIS A 302 13.97 3.65 -11.81
C HIS A 302 12.76 2.77 -11.57
N LEU A 303 12.55 2.43 -10.31
CA LEU A 303 11.39 1.73 -9.81
C LEU A 303 10.54 2.71 -8.99
N PHE A 304 9.28 2.89 -9.36
CA PHE A 304 8.29 3.54 -8.52
C PHE A 304 7.82 2.55 -7.45
N LEU A 305 7.62 3.05 -6.26
CA LEU A 305 7.06 2.28 -5.15
C LEU A 305 5.99 3.10 -4.45
N ALA A 306 4.79 2.54 -4.30
CA ALA A 306 3.78 3.05 -3.40
C ALA A 306 3.98 2.45 -2.01
N ASP A 307 4.12 3.31 -1.00
CA ASP A 307 4.01 2.92 0.41
C ASP A 307 2.67 3.41 0.94
N TYR A 308 1.86 2.49 1.44
CA TYR A 308 0.50 2.75 1.88
C TYR A 308 0.39 3.87 2.94
N SER A 309 1.44 4.00 3.76
CA SER A 309 1.50 4.91 4.90
C SER A 309 2.38 6.15 4.70
N LYS A 310 3.25 6.14 3.67
CA LYS A 310 4.26 7.17 3.42
C LYS A 310 4.13 7.86 2.07
N GLY A 311 3.34 7.30 1.13
CA GLY A 311 3.15 7.83 -0.22
C GLY A 311 4.10 7.22 -1.24
N LEU A 312 4.58 7.99 -2.19
CA LEU A 312 5.34 7.48 -3.32
C LEU A 312 6.85 7.66 -3.15
N PHE A 313 7.59 6.69 -3.63
CA PHE A 313 9.05 6.72 -3.74
C PHE A 313 9.51 6.42 -5.15
N LEU A 314 10.67 6.99 -5.51
CA LEU A 314 11.44 6.69 -6.69
C LEU A 314 12.76 6.06 -6.26
N ILE A 315 13.09 4.91 -6.83
CA ILE A 315 14.28 4.13 -6.49
C ILE A 315 15.13 3.99 -7.74
N ASP A 316 16.36 4.48 -7.72
CA ASP A 316 17.32 4.20 -8.79
C ASP A 316 17.77 2.75 -8.72
N VAL A 317 17.58 1.99 -9.81
CA VAL A 317 17.81 0.54 -9.81
C VAL A 317 19.30 0.19 -9.67
N ALA A 318 20.20 1.05 -10.19
CA ALA A 318 21.63 0.80 -10.19
C ALA A 318 22.28 1.21 -8.86
N SER A 319 22.01 2.42 -8.38
CA SER A 319 22.59 2.96 -7.14
C SER A 319 21.83 2.57 -5.88
N LYS A 320 20.56 2.16 -6.01
CA LYS A 320 19.59 1.92 -4.93
C LYS A 320 19.25 3.19 -4.13
N GLU A 321 19.53 4.38 -4.68
CA GLU A 321 19.13 5.63 -4.06
C GLU A 321 17.61 5.72 -4.01
N ILE A 322 17.07 6.14 -2.85
CA ILE A 322 15.63 6.25 -2.61
C ILE A 322 15.27 7.71 -2.41
N LYS A 323 14.30 8.20 -3.18
CA LYS A 323 13.75 9.56 -3.07
C LYS A 323 12.25 9.51 -2.86
N SER A 324 11.71 10.32 -1.95
CA SER A 324 10.26 10.51 -1.84
C SER A 324 9.77 11.39 -2.99
N ILE A 325 8.61 11.06 -3.54
CA ILE A 325 7.92 11.86 -4.54
C ILE A 325 6.94 12.78 -3.81
N ALA A 326 7.14 14.09 -3.92
CA ALA A 326 6.28 15.09 -3.29
C ALA A 326 4.96 15.28 -4.06
N GLY A 327 3.98 15.94 -3.43
CA GLY A 327 2.73 16.34 -4.07
C GLY A 327 1.87 17.18 -3.14
N ASP A 328 0.95 17.97 -3.70
CA ASP A 328 0.00 18.78 -2.93
C ASP A 328 -1.30 18.00 -2.64
N PHE A 329 -1.29 16.70 -2.92
CA PHE A 329 -2.40 15.76 -2.76
C PHE A 329 -2.02 14.66 -1.79
N THR A 330 -3.01 13.93 -1.27
CA THR A 330 -2.70 12.72 -0.53
C THR A 330 -2.25 11.62 -1.49
N LEU A 331 -1.03 11.13 -1.29
CA LEU A 331 -0.44 9.97 -1.97
C LEU A 331 -0.46 8.73 -1.08
N LEU A 332 -1.14 8.79 0.06
CA LEU A 332 -1.32 7.68 1.00
C LEU A 332 -2.42 6.74 0.53
N GLY A 333 -2.38 5.51 1.03
CA GLY A 333 -3.42 4.51 0.74
C GLY A 333 -3.45 4.04 -0.71
N ILE A 334 -2.32 4.15 -1.41
CA ILE A 334 -2.15 3.57 -2.74
C ILE A 334 -1.72 2.13 -2.58
N ASP A 335 -2.52 1.23 -3.13
CA ASP A 335 -2.33 -0.20 -3.15
C ASP A 335 -1.67 -0.64 -4.48
N GLY A 336 -2.38 -0.56 -5.60
CA GLY A 336 -1.83 -0.85 -6.93
C GLY A 336 -1.22 0.38 -7.61
N LEU A 337 -0.08 0.21 -8.30
CA LEU A 337 0.64 1.27 -9.02
C LEU A 337 1.11 0.80 -10.39
N TYR A 338 0.83 1.60 -11.45
CA TYR A 338 1.09 1.21 -12.83
C TYR A 338 1.59 2.41 -13.65
N ASN A 339 2.68 2.23 -14.38
CA ASN A 339 3.17 3.25 -15.30
C ASN A 339 2.37 3.20 -16.62
N TYR A 340 1.71 4.29 -16.94
CA TYR A 340 1.00 4.44 -18.20
C TYR A 340 1.49 5.69 -18.94
N LYS A 341 2.32 5.47 -19.95
CA LYS A 341 2.84 6.54 -20.83
C LYS A 341 3.49 7.68 -20.04
N GLY A 342 4.29 7.36 -19.04
CA GLY A 342 5.02 8.33 -18.22
C GLY A 342 4.18 9.02 -17.12
N SER A 343 2.92 8.62 -16.94
CA SER A 343 2.10 8.94 -15.77
C SER A 343 1.84 7.68 -14.96
N LEU A 344 1.41 7.81 -13.71
CA LEU A 344 1.07 6.66 -12.88
C LEU A 344 -0.45 6.52 -12.77
N ILE A 345 -0.96 5.33 -12.98
CA ILE A 345 -2.32 4.94 -12.60
C ILE A 345 -2.21 4.29 -11.23
N ALA A 346 -3.02 4.73 -10.29
CA ALA A 346 -2.98 4.21 -8.92
C ALA A 346 -4.38 3.82 -8.44
N VAL A 347 -4.46 2.66 -7.80
CA VAL A 347 -5.63 2.23 -7.05
C VAL A 347 -5.45 2.72 -5.62
N GLN A 348 -6.29 3.65 -5.19
CA GLN A 348 -6.20 4.30 -3.88
C GLN A 348 -7.40 3.88 -3.03
N ASN A 349 -7.30 2.69 -2.43
CA ASN A 349 -8.35 2.10 -1.59
C ASN A 349 -8.26 2.52 -0.11
N GLY A 350 -7.12 3.05 0.33
CA GLY A 350 -6.89 3.50 1.72
C GLY A 350 -7.43 4.89 2.04
N VAL A 351 -8.23 5.50 1.17
CA VAL A 351 -8.89 6.79 1.38
C VAL A 351 -10.41 6.66 1.23
N ASN A 352 -11.12 7.67 1.67
CA ASN A 352 -12.56 7.76 1.46
C ASN A 352 -12.87 9.01 0.61
N PRO A 353 -13.48 8.84 -0.59
CA PRO A 353 -13.92 7.59 -1.20
C PRO A 353 -12.75 6.79 -1.77
N GLN A 354 -12.92 5.45 -1.88
CA GLN A 354 -12.02 4.61 -2.66
C GLN A 354 -12.06 5.04 -4.12
N ARG A 355 -10.89 5.07 -4.78
CA ARG A 355 -10.78 5.68 -6.11
C ARG A 355 -9.61 5.16 -6.94
N LEU A 356 -9.71 5.38 -8.25
CA LEU A 356 -8.62 5.28 -9.19
C LEU A 356 -8.16 6.68 -9.58
N VAL A 357 -6.87 6.89 -9.61
CA VAL A 357 -6.28 8.20 -9.92
C VAL A 357 -5.17 8.09 -10.94
N ARG A 358 -4.95 9.18 -11.68
CA ARG A 358 -3.81 9.36 -12.57
C ARG A 358 -2.92 10.48 -12.05
N LEU A 359 -1.65 10.18 -11.88
CA LEU A 359 -0.65 11.09 -11.34
C LEU A 359 0.33 11.45 -12.45
N PHE A 360 0.43 12.74 -12.74
CA PHE A 360 1.36 13.26 -13.73
C PHE A 360 2.57 13.82 -13.02
N LEU A 361 3.73 13.28 -13.35
CA LEU A 361 4.98 13.59 -12.67
C LEU A 361 5.72 14.74 -13.34
N SER A 362 6.54 15.44 -12.57
CA SER A 362 7.56 16.35 -13.06
C SER A 362 8.58 15.63 -13.95
N LYS A 363 9.33 16.36 -14.75
CA LYS A 363 10.42 15.80 -15.57
C LYS A 363 11.51 15.13 -14.73
N SER A 364 11.74 15.65 -13.52
CA SER A 364 12.70 15.09 -12.54
C SER A 364 12.15 13.91 -11.75
N LEU A 365 10.88 13.56 -11.93
CA LEU A 365 10.17 12.46 -11.23
C LEU A 365 10.09 12.63 -9.71
N ASP A 366 10.39 13.82 -9.18
CA ASP A 366 10.45 14.11 -7.74
C ASP A 366 9.15 14.68 -7.18
N ARG A 367 8.17 14.98 -8.06
CA ARG A 367 6.90 15.60 -7.68
C ARG A 367 5.75 15.16 -8.58
N VAL A 368 4.56 15.00 -8.01
CA VAL A 368 3.29 14.94 -8.73
C VAL A 368 2.84 16.38 -9.00
N GLU A 369 2.84 16.80 -10.27
CA GLU A 369 2.42 18.13 -10.69
C GLU A 369 0.90 18.24 -10.90
N ARG A 370 0.26 17.16 -11.35
CA ARG A 370 -1.19 17.09 -11.58
C ARG A 370 -1.75 15.76 -11.11
N PHE A 371 -2.88 15.86 -10.44
CA PHE A 371 -3.66 14.74 -9.94
C PHE A 371 -5.01 14.73 -10.66
N GLU A 372 -5.42 13.59 -11.15
CA GLU A 372 -6.71 13.40 -11.81
C GLU A 372 -7.43 12.20 -11.23
N THR A 373 -8.64 12.41 -10.72
CA THR A 373 -9.53 11.30 -10.33
C THR A 373 -10.15 10.71 -11.59
N LEU A 374 -9.82 9.46 -11.87
CA LEU A 374 -10.37 8.71 -12.99
C LEU A 374 -11.73 8.13 -12.66
N GLU A 375 -11.85 7.58 -11.44
CA GLU A 375 -13.08 6.96 -10.92
C GLU A 375 -13.08 7.07 -9.40
N ALA A 376 -14.25 7.28 -8.80
CA ALA A 376 -14.36 7.37 -7.34
C ALA A 376 -15.76 6.92 -6.88
N ASN A 377 -15.82 6.32 -5.70
CA ASN A 377 -17.06 5.93 -5.05
C ASN A 377 -18.01 5.13 -5.98
N ASN A 378 -17.43 4.29 -6.85
CA ASN A 378 -18.24 3.41 -7.71
C ASN A 378 -19.04 2.45 -6.82
N PRO A 379 -20.36 2.27 -7.04
CA PRO A 379 -21.20 1.37 -6.24
C PRO A 379 -20.75 -0.10 -6.22
N VAL A 380 -19.94 -0.52 -7.21
CA VAL A 380 -19.37 -1.87 -7.26
C VAL A 380 -18.16 -2.01 -6.32
N PHE A 381 -17.51 -0.90 -5.97
CA PHE A 381 -16.31 -0.94 -5.12
C PHE A 381 -16.63 -1.52 -3.72
N ASP A 382 -15.84 -2.49 -3.38
CA ASP A 382 -15.77 -3.10 -2.06
C ASP A 382 -14.31 -3.52 -1.86
N GLU A 383 -13.44 -2.49 -1.65
CA GLU A 383 -12.00 -2.60 -1.62
C GLU A 383 -11.39 -2.97 -2.99
N PRO A 384 -11.39 -2.03 -3.96
CA PRO A 384 -10.70 -2.25 -5.24
C PRO A 384 -9.19 -2.42 -4.99
N THR A 385 -8.57 -3.38 -5.68
CA THR A 385 -7.17 -3.75 -5.47
C THR A 385 -6.36 -3.74 -6.77
N LEU A 386 -5.55 -4.76 -7.02
CA LEU A 386 -4.59 -4.77 -8.12
C LEU A 386 -5.24 -5.00 -9.50
N GLY A 387 -4.53 -4.58 -10.54
CA GLY A 387 -5.00 -4.66 -11.92
C GLY A 387 -3.90 -4.92 -12.94
N VAL A 388 -4.26 -4.77 -14.21
CA VAL A 388 -3.34 -4.91 -15.34
C VAL A 388 -3.68 -3.91 -16.45
N LEU A 389 -2.66 -3.32 -17.03
CA LEU A 389 -2.76 -2.50 -18.24
C LEU A 389 -2.78 -3.40 -19.47
N VAL A 390 -3.82 -3.23 -20.31
CA VAL A 390 -3.92 -3.89 -21.61
C VAL A 390 -4.16 -2.80 -22.66
N GLU A 391 -3.13 -2.45 -23.43
CA GLU A 391 -3.14 -1.36 -24.41
C GLU A 391 -3.53 0.01 -23.79
N LYS A 392 -4.81 0.40 -23.95
CA LYS A 392 -5.36 1.68 -23.45
C LYS A 392 -6.38 1.45 -22.35
N ASP A 393 -6.56 0.24 -21.90
CA ASP A 393 -7.53 -0.13 -20.88
C ASP A 393 -6.81 -0.60 -19.60
N PHE A 394 -7.36 -0.25 -18.47
CA PHE A 394 -6.94 -0.75 -17.17
C PHE A 394 -8.02 -1.68 -16.64
N TYR A 395 -7.66 -2.94 -16.46
CA TYR A 395 -8.51 -3.96 -15.85
C TYR A 395 -8.12 -4.12 -14.39
N PHE A 396 -9.07 -4.15 -13.48
CA PHE A 396 -8.77 -4.22 -12.04
C PHE A 396 -9.85 -4.95 -11.27
N VAL A 397 -9.48 -5.51 -10.13
CA VAL A 397 -10.41 -6.09 -9.15
C VAL A 397 -11.20 -4.96 -8.51
N ALA A 398 -12.54 -4.98 -8.64
CA ALA A 398 -13.40 -3.94 -8.11
C ALA A 398 -13.85 -4.20 -6.66
N ASN A 399 -13.96 -5.47 -6.28
CA ASN A 399 -14.54 -5.90 -5.01
C ASN A 399 -13.77 -7.09 -4.44
N SER A 400 -12.63 -6.81 -3.85
CA SER A 400 -11.82 -7.83 -3.16
C SER A 400 -12.55 -8.38 -1.92
N GLN A 401 -13.27 -7.53 -1.19
CA GLN A 401 -14.08 -7.91 -0.03
C GLN A 401 -13.25 -8.49 1.14
N TRP A 402 -12.05 -7.97 1.38
CA TRP A 402 -11.24 -8.40 2.53
C TRP A 402 -12.00 -8.34 3.86
N GLY A 403 -12.87 -7.32 4.02
CA GLY A 403 -13.74 -7.18 5.19
C GLY A 403 -14.74 -8.33 5.40
N ALA A 404 -14.90 -9.22 4.41
CA ALA A 404 -15.75 -10.42 4.55
C ALA A 404 -15.06 -11.57 5.29
N ILE A 405 -13.77 -11.47 5.61
CA ILE A 405 -13.06 -12.44 6.44
C ILE A 405 -12.84 -11.82 7.82
N ASP A 406 -13.33 -12.48 8.86
CA ASP A 406 -13.13 -12.01 10.23
C ASP A 406 -11.68 -12.24 10.73
N LYS A 407 -11.38 -11.74 11.93
CA LYS A 407 -10.05 -11.85 12.55
C LYS A 407 -9.61 -13.30 12.82
N ASP A 408 -10.55 -14.24 12.87
CA ASP A 408 -10.31 -15.65 13.12
C ASP A 408 -10.23 -16.46 11.81
N GLY A 409 -10.21 -15.77 10.67
CA GLY A 409 -10.12 -16.37 9.34
C GLY A 409 -11.41 -16.96 8.80
N LYS A 410 -12.55 -16.67 9.44
CA LYS A 410 -13.83 -17.17 9.00
C LYS A 410 -14.45 -16.26 7.96
N LEU A 411 -14.80 -16.83 6.82
CA LEU A 411 -15.49 -16.14 5.74
C LEU A 411 -16.96 -15.89 6.09
N ALA A 412 -17.48 -14.74 5.70
CA ALA A 412 -18.88 -14.39 5.81
C ALA A 412 -19.77 -15.41 5.09
N PRO A 413 -21.05 -15.56 5.51
CA PRO A 413 -21.99 -16.47 4.84
C PRO A 413 -22.18 -16.12 3.34
N PRO A 414 -22.48 -17.10 2.47
CA PRO A 414 -22.54 -16.90 1.01
C PRO A 414 -23.54 -15.83 0.54
N ASP A 415 -24.60 -15.58 1.28
CA ASP A 415 -25.60 -14.53 1.01
C ASP A 415 -25.06 -13.12 1.25
N LYS A 416 -23.97 -12.97 2.00
CA LYS A 416 -23.26 -11.72 2.25
C LYS A 416 -22.10 -11.47 1.28
N LEU A 417 -21.72 -12.47 0.51
CA LEU A 417 -20.63 -12.38 -0.45
C LEU A 417 -21.16 -12.02 -1.83
N LYS A 418 -20.39 -11.20 -2.54
CA LYS A 418 -20.59 -10.87 -3.95
C LYS A 418 -19.69 -11.72 -4.82
N ASP A 419 -20.08 -11.94 -6.05
CA ASP A 419 -19.20 -12.51 -7.06
C ASP A 419 -18.05 -11.52 -7.39
N PRO A 420 -16.81 -11.97 -7.50
CA PRO A 420 -15.70 -11.14 -7.93
C PRO A 420 -15.94 -10.49 -9.29
N THR A 421 -15.84 -9.17 -9.34
CA THR A 421 -16.05 -8.37 -10.54
C THR A 421 -14.76 -7.70 -10.97
N ILE A 422 -14.40 -7.90 -12.24
CA ILE A 422 -13.30 -7.21 -12.88
C ILE A 422 -13.89 -6.08 -13.74
N LEU A 423 -13.50 -4.85 -13.43
CA LEU A 423 -13.89 -3.68 -14.19
C LEU A 423 -12.80 -3.32 -15.20
N ARG A 424 -13.21 -2.67 -16.30
CA ARG A 424 -12.36 -2.12 -17.35
C ARG A 424 -12.56 -0.61 -17.43
N LEU A 425 -11.50 0.15 -17.22
CA LEU A 425 -11.45 1.60 -17.35
C LEU A 425 -10.63 1.98 -18.59
N ARG A 426 -11.21 2.78 -19.48
CA ARG A 426 -10.50 3.37 -20.63
C ARG A 426 -9.63 4.56 -20.16
N LEU A 427 -8.30 4.57 -20.51
CA LEU A 427 -7.30 5.58 -20.15
C LEU A 427 -7.01 6.60 -21.27
#